data_9d1222a2eb7a4d33004acedb0f9c7187
#
_entry.id   9d1222a2eb7a4d33004acedb0f9c7187
#
_cell.length_a   1.000
_cell.length_b   1.000
_cell.length_c   1.000
_cell.angle_alpha   90.00
_cell.angle_beta   90.00
_cell.angle_gamma   90.00
#
_symmetry.space_group_name_H-M   'P 1'
#
loop_
_entity.id
_entity.type
_entity.pdbx_description
1 polymer ?
#
loop_
_entity_poly.entity_id
_entity_poly.type
_entity_poly.pdbx_seq_one_letter_code
_entity_poly.pdbx_strand_id
1 'polypeptide(L)'
;MMVIRPVEKADLPGLMALAGETGGGLTSLPADEPTLAARIERSQRTWRGELPKSEQGYVFVLEDSVSGAVVGICAIEVAVGLN
;
A
#
# COMPACT_ATOMS: atom_id res chain seq x y z
N MET A 1 -0.45 20.01 0.19
CA MET A 1 0.71 19.38 0.85
C MET A 1 0.55 17.85 0.82
N MET A 2 1.62 17.16 0.55
CA MET A 2 1.59 15.71 0.53
C MET A 2 1.99 15.13 1.88
N VAL A 3 1.29 14.11 2.31
CA VAL A 3 1.55 13.41 3.57
C VAL A 3 1.79 11.94 3.28
N ILE A 4 2.84 11.38 3.87
CA ILE A 4 3.11 9.94 3.80
C ILE A 4 2.61 9.32 5.09
N ARG A 5 1.77 8.30 4.99
CA ARG A 5 1.24 7.61 6.16
C ARG A 5 1.03 6.11 5.86
N PRO A 6 0.94 5.28 6.91
CA PRO A 6 0.65 3.85 6.70
C PRO A 6 -0.71 3.66 6.04
N VAL A 7 -0.81 2.62 5.21
CA VAL A 7 -2.05 2.30 4.52
C VAL A 7 -3.10 1.79 5.52
N GLU A 8 -4.36 2.11 5.24
CA GLU A 8 -5.52 1.65 6.02
C GLU A 8 -6.56 1.01 5.12
N LYS A 9 -7.47 0.25 5.71
CA LYS A 9 -8.54 -0.39 4.94
C LYS A 9 -9.37 0.61 4.15
N ALA A 10 -9.57 1.79 4.71
CA ALA A 10 -10.34 2.84 4.03
C ALA A 10 -9.66 3.35 2.76
N ASP A 11 -8.40 3.00 2.55
CA ASP A 11 -7.66 3.42 1.36
C ASP A 11 -7.94 2.54 0.14
N LEU A 12 -8.60 1.39 0.32
CA LEU A 12 -8.81 0.45 -0.78
C LEU A 12 -9.47 1.09 -2.01
N PRO A 13 -10.56 1.84 -1.88
CA PRO A 13 -11.15 2.49 -3.06
C PRO A 13 -10.19 3.44 -3.76
N GLY A 14 -9.42 4.22 -2.98
CA GLY A 14 -8.43 5.13 -3.54
C GLY A 14 -7.31 4.40 -4.27
N LEU A 15 -6.86 3.28 -3.73
CA LEU A 15 -5.82 2.48 -4.38
C LEU A 15 -6.34 1.82 -5.65
N MET A 16 -7.60 1.39 -5.66
CA MET A 16 -8.22 0.83 -6.86
C MET A 16 -8.30 1.89 -7.96
N ALA A 17 -8.69 3.11 -7.60
CA ALA A 17 -8.75 4.21 -8.56
C ALA A 17 -7.37 4.54 -9.11
N LEU A 18 -6.35 4.57 -8.24
CA LEU A 18 -4.98 4.85 -8.66
C LEU A 18 -4.47 3.77 -9.61
N ALA A 19 -4.73 2.51 -9.31
CA ALA A 19 -4.32 1.40 -10.16
C ALA A 19 -4.97 1.49 -11.54
N GLY A 20 -6.23 1.87 -11.58
CA GLY A 20 -6.95 2.04 -12.84
C GLY A 20 -6.41 3.20 -13.67
N GLU A 21 -6.04 4.29 -13.03
CA GLU A 21 -5.52 5.47 -13.70
C GLU A 21 -4.14 5.24 -14.32
N THR A 22 -3.28 4.52 -13.60
CA THR A 22 -1.91 4.30 -14.10
C THR A 22 -1.85 3.32 -15.26
N GLY A 23 -2.89 2.49 -15.43
CA GLY A 23 -2.96 1.56 -16.55
C GLY A 23 -1.78 0.62 -16.63
N GLY A 24 -1.10 0.36 -15.51
CA GLY A 24 0.07 -0.50 -15.49
C GLY A 24 1.34 0.18 -15.97
N GLY A 25 1.33 1.50 -16.07
CA GLY A 25 2.50 2.24 -16.58
C GLY A 25 3.64 2.30 -15.58
N LEU A 26 3.72 3.39 -14.83
CA LEU A 26 4.86 3.64 -13.94
C LEU A 26 4.82 2.88 -12.63
N THR A 27 3.68 2.35 -12.24
CA THR A 27 3.55 1.58 -11.02
C THR A 27 3.19 0.15 -11.33
N SER A 28 3.61 -0.75 -10.47
CA SER A 28 3.24 -2.17 -10.57
C SER A 28 2.00 -2.49 -9.73
N LEU A 29 1.20 -1.48 -9.42
CA LEU A 29 0.03 -1.66 -8.59
C LEU A 29 -1.05 -2.40 -9.37
N PRO A 30 -1.45 -3.61 -8.94
CA PRO A 30 -2.46 -4.37 -9.66
C PRO A 30 -3.85 -3.80 -9.42
N ALA A 31 -4.66 -3.72 -10.48
CA ALA A 31 -6.04 -3.28 -10.37
C ALA A 31 -6.93 -4.48 -9.98
N ASP A 32 -6.58 -5.11 -8.87
CA ASP A 32 -7.23 -6.32 -8.38
C ASP A 32 -7.57 -6.13 -6.89
N GLU A 33 -8.85 -5.97 -6.61
CA GLU A 33 -9.28 -5.68 -5.24
C GLU A 33 -8.83 -6.69 -4.20
N PRO A 34 -8.99 -8.03 -4.41
CA PRO A 34 -8.52 -8.98 -3.41
C PRO A 34 -7.02 -8.88 -3.15
N THR A 35 -6.23 -8.64 -4.17
CA THR A 35 -4.77 -8.49 -4.03
C THR A 35 -4.44 -7.25 -3.22
N LEU A 36 -5.06 -6.13 -3.52
CA LEU A 36 -4.82 -4.89 -2.79
C LEU A 36 -5.29 -5.00 -1.34
N ALA A 37 -6.45 -5.62 -1.13
CA ALA A 37 -6.95 -5.84 0.23
C ALA A 37 -5.99 -6.69 1.04
N ALA A 38 -5.42 -7.73 0.43
CA ALA A 38 -4.45 -8.60 1.09
C ALA A 38 -3.17 -7.84 1.46
N ARG A 39 -2.71 -6.96 0.59
CA ARG A 39 -1.53 -6.13 0.86
C ARG A 39 -1.77 -5.17 2.02
N ILE A 40 -2.95 -4.57 2.06
CA ILE A 40 -3.33 -3.68 3.16
C ILE A 40 -3.34 -4.45 4.48
N GLU A 41 -3.97 -5.62 4.49
CA GLU A 41 -4.04 -6.44 5.69
C GLU A 41 -2.65 -6.86 6.16
N ARG A 42 -1.79 -7.28 5.24
CA ARG A 42 -0.42 -7.65 5.56
C ARG A 42 0.33 -6.50 6.22
N SER A 43 0.19 -5.31 5.66
CA SER A 43 0.82 -4.13 6.23
C SER A 43 0.31 -3.83 7.63
N GLN A 44 -1.00 -3.89 7.83
CA GLN A 44 -1.58 -3.64 9.16
C GLN A 44 -1.13 -4.68 10.17
N ARG A 45 -1.08 -5.95 9.77
CA ARG A 45 -0.60 -7.02 10.66
C ARG A 45 0.89 -6.86 10.98
N THR A 46 1.67 -6.37 10.02
CA THR A 46 3.08 -6.06 10.26
C THR A 46 3.23 -4.98 11.33
N TRP A 47 2.44 -3.92 11.24
CA TRP A 47 2.46 -2.85 12.25
C TRP A 47 2.06 -3.36 13.64
N ARG A 48 1.18 -4.35 13.71
CA ARG A 48 0.75 -4.93 14.98
C ARG A 48 1.71 -5.98 15.52
N GLY A 49 2.76 -6.31 14.77
CA GLY A 49 3.73 -7.32 15.19
C GLY A 49 3.20 -8.74 15.10
N GLU A 50 2.22 -9.00 14.24
CA GLU A 50 1.57 -10.30 14.14
C GLU A 50 2.21 -11.27 13.14
N LEU A 51 3.17 -10.80 12.34
CA LEU A 51 3.75 -11.62 11.29
C LEU A 51 5.22 -11.92 11.54
N PRO A 52 5.70 -13.13 11.16
CA PRO A 52 7.12 -13.41 11.20
C PRO A 52 7.86 -12.54 10.18
N LYS A 53 9.14 -12.33 10.42
CA LYS A 53 9.96 -11.42 9.62
C LYS A 53 9.88 -11.71 8.11
N SER A 54 9.82 -12.98 7.75
CA SER A 54 9.75 -13.38 6.34
C SER A 54 8.46 -12.95 5.64
N GLU A 55 7.42 -12.63 6.41
CA GLU A 55 6.13 -12.24 5.85
C GLU A 55 5.80 -10.76 6.07
N GLN A 56 6.68 -10.03 6.76
CA GLN A 56 6.44 -8.63 7.05
C GLN A 56 6.60 -7.75 5.81
N GLY A 57 5.73 -6.78 5.69
CA GLY A 57 5.82 -5.78 4.64
C GLY A 57 5.02 -4.56 5.05
N TYR A 58 5.56 -3.39 4.76
CA TYR A 58 4.93 -2.12 5.07
C TYR A 58 4.46 -1.46 3.78
N VAL A 59 3.24 -0.96 3.79
CA VAL A 59 2.71 -0.17 2.68
C VAL A 59 2.39 1.22 3.20
N PHE A 60 2.90 2.23 2.51
CA PHE A 60 2.63 3.63 2.82
C PHE A 60 1.89 4.24 1.64
N VAL A 61 1.00 5.17 1.94
CA VAL A 61 0.30 5.92 0.91
C VAL A 61 0.71 7.38 0.98
N LEU A 62 0.71 8.02 -0.19
CA LEU A 62 0.94 9.43 -0.32
C LEU A 62 -0.42 10.10 -0.51
N GLU A 63 -0.79 10.93 0.43
CA GLU A 63 -2.09 11.57 0.45
C GLU A 63 -1.94 13.08 0.23
N ASP A 64 -2.79 13.62 -0.64
CA ASP A 64 -2.91 15.06 -0.77
C ASP A 64 -3.77 15.55 0.41
N SER A 65 -3.17 16.32 1.32
CA SER A 65 -3.85 16.76 2.54
C SER A 65 -5.01 17.74 2.26
N VAL A 66 -5.04 18.34 1.11
CA VAL A 66 -6.12 19.27 0.75
C VAL A 66 -7.37 18.51 0.30
N SER A 67 -7.21 17.55 -0.59
CA SER A 67 -8.32 16.79 -1.15
C SER A 67 -8.59 15.48 -0.42
N GLY A 68 -7.62 14.98 0.33
CA GLY A 68 -7.70 13.66 0.95
C GLY A 68 -7.48 12.52 -0.02
N ALA A 69 -7.12 12.82 -1.26
CA ALA A 69 -6.94 11.78 -2.28
C ALA A 69 -5.60 11.06 -2.12
N VAL A 70 -5.62 9.75 -2.33
CA VAL A 70 -4.42 8.95 -2.40
C VAL A 70 -3.83 9.12 -3.79
N VAL A 71 -2.62 9.66 -3.86
CA VAL A 71 -1.96 9.96 -5.14
C VAL A 71 -0.72 9.14 -5.39
N GLY A 72 -0.31 8.32 -4.44
CA GLY A 72 0.86 7.45 -4.62
C GLY A 72 0.92 6.36 -3.57
N ILE A 73 1.81 5.41 -3.80
CA ILE A 73 1.99 4.26 -2.91
C ILE A 73 3.47 3.89 -2.88
N CYS A 74 3.93 3.42 -1.72
CA CYS A 74 5.29 2.91 -1.54
C CYS A 74 5.22 1.67 -0.66
N ALA A 75 5.91 0.61 -1.06
CA ALA A 75 5.94 -0.63 -0.30
C ALA A 75 7.38 -0.97 0.10
N ILE A 76 7.54 -1.44 1.34
CA ILE A 76 8.84 -1.85 1.87
C ILE A 76 8.74 -3.29 2.34
N GLU A 77 9.59 -4.14 1.80
CA GLU A 77 9.68 -5.55 2.19
C GLU A 77 10.82 -5.71 3.19
N VAL A 78 10.51 -6.31 4.34
CA VAL A 78 11.51 -6.43 5.42
C VAL A 78 12.53 -7.51 5.12
N ALA A 79 12.12 -8.59 4.49
CA ALA A 79 12.97 -9.78 4.30
C ALA A 79 13.61 -9.90 2.92
N VAL A 80 13.50 -8.89 2.08
CA VAL A 80 14.03 -8.94 0.72
C VAL A 80 15.55 -9.00 0.75
N GLY A 81 16.12 -9.98 0.06
CA GLY A 81 17.56 -10.12 -0.05
C GLY A 81 18.27 -10.68 1.17
N LEU A 82 17.54 -11.09 2.18
CA LEU A 82 18.12 -11.68 3.39
C LEU A 82 18.18 -13.20 3.24
N ASN A 83 19.30 -13.68 2.88
CA ASN A 83 19.50 -15.13 2.70
C ASN A 83 20.51 -15.66 3.68
#